data_4b9ab0044fc2f2b281b18bfbca095c21
#
_entry.id   4b9ab0044fc2f2b281b18bfbca095c21
#
_cell.length_a   1.000
_cell.length_b   1.000
_cell.length_c   1.000
_cell.angle_alpha   90.00
_cell.angle_beta   90.00
_cell.angle_gamma   90.00
#
_symmetry.space_group_name_H-M   'P 1'
#
loop_
_entity.id
_entity.type
_entity.pdbx_description
1 polymer ?
#
loop_
_entity_poly.entity_id
_entity_poly.type
_entity_poly.pdbx_seq_one_letter_code
_entity_poly.pdbx_strand_id
1 'polypeptide(L)'
;MARQESLTSLINLMGAYRGEVEYIVLSSLISVSYKVRRIAADAVPDLVDYFKQFFINLFQYTAERLGWEPKPGESHLDAMLRGEILTALAQFGHDLTLEEANKRFQEFLNDRNTPLCSPDIRKATYVAVMQQASKTNRSGYESLLKVYRETDLRENTHSGLLV
;
A
#
# COMPACT_ATOMS: atom_id res chain seq x y z
N MET A 1 -20.47 -21.18 -23.39
CA MET A 1 -21.11 -20.16 -22.52
C MET A 1 -20.22 -19.96 -21.30
N ALA A 2 -19.57 -18.82 -21.16
CA ALA A 2 -18.84 -18.49 -19.96
C ALA A 2 -19.87 -18.33 -18.83
N ARG A 3 -19.73 -19.13 -17.77
CA ARG A 3 -20.58 -19.04 -16.59
C ARG A 3 -20.29 -17.70 -15.93
N GLN A 4 -21.28 -16.83 -15.88
CA GLN A 4 -21.18 -15.53 -15.23
C GLN A 4 -21.19 -15.79 -13.72
N GLU A 5 -20.00 -15.98 -13.14
CA GLU A 5 -19.85 -16.05 -11.68
C GLU A 5 -20.24 -14.71 -11.09
N SER A 6 -21.08 -14.72 -10.04
CA SER A 6 -21.52 -13.48 -9.41
C SER A 6 -20.37 -12.85 -8.62
N LEU A 7 -20.32 -11.52 -8.52
CA LEU A 7 -19.40 -10.80 -7.68
C LEU A 7 -19.44 -11.27 -6.22
N THR A 8 -20.63 -11.69 -5.76
CA THR A 8 -20.84 -12.29 -4.43
C THR A 8 -20.02 -13.55 -4.23
N SER A 9 -19.97 -14.45 -5.22
CA SER A 9 -19.17 -15.67 -5.15
C SER A 9 -17.67 -15.36 -5.03
N LEU A 10 -17.19 -14.36 -5.77
CA LEU A 10 -15.81 -13.90 -5.68
C LEU A 10 -15.49 -13.33 -4.30
N ILE A 11 -16.35 -12.47 -3.75
CA ILE A 11 -16.16 -11.87 -2.42
C ILE A 11 -16.18 -12.94 -1.33
N ASN A 12 -17.08 -13.92 -1.41
CA ASN A 12 -17.13 -15.03 -0.46
C ASN A 12 -15.85 -15.88 -0.54
N LEU A 13 -15.38 -16.18 -1.75
CA LEU A 13 -14.12 -16.91 -1.94
C LEU A 13 -12.93 -16.12 -1.35
N MET A 14 -12.80 -14.83 -1.64
CA MET A 14 -11.75 -14.00 -1.07
C MET A 14 -11.82 -13.95 0.46
N GLY A 15 -13.02 -13.89 1.04
CA GLY A 15 -13.24 -13.90 2.49
C GLY A 15 -12.76 -15.16 3.20
N ALA A 16 -12.71 -16.31 2.49
CA ALA A 16 -12.18 -17.56 3.02
C ALA A 16 -10.66 -17.52 3.27
N TYR A 17 -9.95 -16.59 2.64
CA TYR A 17 -8.50 -16.36 2.82
C TYR A 17 -8.16 -15.33 3.92
N ARG A 18 -9.14 -14.97 4.76
CA ARG A 18 -8.85 -14.14 5.93
C ARG A 18 -7.89 -14.88 6.86
N GLY A 19 -6.74 -14.26 7.14
CA GLY A 19 -5.70 -14.88 7.94
C GLY A 19 -4.66 -15.67 7.13
N GLU A 20 -4.74 -15.63 5.79
CA GLU A 20 -3.69 -16.15 4.91
C GLU A 20 -2.35 -15.46 5.16
N VAL A 21 -1.27 -16.18 4.97
CA VAL A 21 0.09 -15.71 5.25
C VAL A 21 1.08 -15.94 4.11
N GLU A 22 0.68 -16.73 3.11
CA GLU A 22 1.52 -17.06 1.96
C GLU A 22 1.60 -15.90 0.97
N TYR A 23 2.83 -15.50 0.63
CA TYR A 23 3.11 -14.36 -0.24
C TYR A 23 2.37 -14.43 -1.58
N ILE A 24 2.47 -15.56 -2.29
CA ILE A 24 1.88 -15.70 -3.65
C ILE A 24 0.37 -15.55 -3.61
N VAL A 25 -0.27 -16.11 -2.59
CA VAL A 25 -1.73 -16.04 -2.43
C VAL A 25 -2.15 -14.60 -2.13
N LEU A 26 -1.51 -13.97 -1.16
CA LEU A 26 -1.85 -12.61 -0.74
C LEU A 26 -1.55 -11.56 -1.82
N SER A 27 -0.43 -11.66 -2.53
CA SER A 27 -0.12 -10.77 -3.66
C SER A 27 -1.18 -10.88 -4.77
N SER A 28 -1.65 -12.10 -5.05
CA SER A 28 -2.75 -12.35 -5.99
C SER A 28 -4.07 -11.73 -5.50
N LEU A 29 -4.41 -11.90 -4.22
CA LEU A 29 -5.61 -11.32 -3.61
C LEU A 29 -5.57 -9.79 -3.64
N ILE A 30 -4.42 -9.17 -3.36
CA ILE A 30 -4.22 -7.72 -3.46
C ILE A 30 -4.48 -7.24 -4.89
N SER A 31 -3.90 -7.92 -5.89
CA SER A 31 -4.10 -7.59 -7.30
C SER A 31 -5.57 -7.67 -7.71
N VAL A 32 -6.28 -8.73 -7.28
CA VAL A 32 -7.72 -8.90 -7.54
C VAL A 32 -8.52 -7.81 -6.83
N SER A 33 -8.20 -7.47 -5.58
CA SER A 33 -8.91 -6.44 -4.82
C SER A 33 -8.88 -5.07 -5.49
N TYR A 34 -7.74 -4.69 -6.09
CA TYR A 34 -7.65 -3.46 -6.88
C TYR A 34 -8.55 -3.47 -8.12
N LYS A 35 -8.63 -4.61 -8.81
CA LYS A 35 -9.51 -4.77 -9.97
C LYS A 35 -10.98 -4.68 -9.57
N VAL A 36 -11.37 -5.38 -8.50
CA VAL A 36 -12.75 -5.34 -7.96
C VAL A 36 -13.12 -3.93 -7.56
N ARG A 37 -12.26 -3.22 -6.80
CA ARG A 37 -12.51 -1.83 -6.41
C ARG A 37 -12.72 -0.92 -7.62
N ARG A 38 -11.89 -1.06 -8.67
CA ARG A 38 -12.02 -0.24 -9.89
C ARG A 38 -13.34 -0.52 -10.60
N ILE A 39 -13.70 -1.78 -10.77
CA ILE A 39 -14.97 -2.17 -11.41
C ILE A 39 -16.16 -1.68 -10.56
N ALA A 40 -16.07 -1.83 -9.24
CA ALA A 40 -17.14 -1.38 -8.35
C ALA A 40 -17.33 0.14 -8.38
N ALA A 41 -16.26 0.92 -8.51
CA ALA A 41 -16.33 2.37 -8.63
C ALA A 41 -17.12 2.82 -9.87
N ASP A 42 -17.02 2.07 -10.95
CA ASP A 42 -17.73 2.37 -12.20
C ASP A 42 -19.17 1.80 -12.22
N ALA A 43 -19.36 0.57 -11.73
CA ALA A 43 -20.63 -0.15 -11.86
C ALA A 43 -21.57 0.05 -10.67
N VAL A 44 -21.05 0.19 -9.46
CA VAL A 44 -21.84 0.26 -8.22
C VAL A 44 -21.17 1.22 -7.21
N PRO A 45 -21.09 2.50 -7.52
CA PRO A 45 -20.34 3.49 -6.73
C PRO A 45 -20.78 3.55 -5.26
N ASP A 46 -22.06 3.32 -4.98
CA ASP A 46 -22.62 3.32 -3.63
C ASP A 46 -22.07 2.17 -2.74
N LEU A 47 -21.49 1.13 -3.34
CA LEU A 47 -20.92 -0.01 -2.63
C LEU A 47 -19.40 0.06 -2.48
N VAL A 48 -18.74 1.08 -3.01
CA VAL A 48 -17.26 1.20 -3.00
C VAL A 48 -16.70 1.15 -1.58
N ASP A 49 -17.36 1.82 -0.63
CA ASP A 49 -16.89 1.85 0.76
C ASP A 49 -17.07 0.50 1.46
N TYR A 50 -18.11 -0.27 1.11
CA TYR A 50 -18.24 -1.65 1.57
C TYR A 50 -17.08 -2.53 1.07
N PHE A 51 -16.70 -2.40 -0.19
CA PHE A 51 -15.54 -3.13 -0.74
C PHE A 51 -14.25 -2.73 -0.07
N LYS A 52 -14.01 -1.43 0.15
CA LYS A 52 -12.83 -0.96 0.89
C LYS A 52 -12.78 -1.60 2.28
N GLN A 53 -13.86 -1.54 3.04
CA GLN A 53 -13.92 -2.11 4.39
C GLN A 53 -13.72 -3.64 4.37
N PHE A 54 -14.30 -4.34 3.39
CA PHE A 54 -14.07 -5.76 3.21
C PHE A 54 -12.57 -6.07 2.99
N PHE A 55 -11.89 -5.33 2.11
CA PHE A 55 -10.47 -5.55 1.83
C PHE A 55 -9.57 -5.15 3.01
N ILE A 56 -9.92 -4.10 3.75
CA ILE A 56 -9.24 -3.77 5.00
C ILE A 56 -9.31 -4.96 5.95
N ASN A 57 -10.51 -5.49 6.21
CA ASN A 57 -10.71 -6.64 7.09
C ASN A 57 -10.02 -7.92 6.60
N LEU A 58 -9.85 -8.07 5.27
CA LEU A 58 -9.16 -9.21 4.67
C LEU A 58 -7.65 -9.17 4.94
N PHE A 59 -7.03 -7.98 4.86
CA PHE A 59 -5.57 -7.82 4.92
C PHE A 59 -5.04 -7.41 6.29
N GLN A 60 -5.89 -6.88 7.18
CA GLN A 60 -5.49 -6.32 8.47
C GLN A 60 -4.74 -7.33 9.34
N TYR A 61 -5.21 -8.58 9.43
CA TYR A 61 -4.56 -9.62 10.24
C TYR A 61 -3.10 -9.83 9.82
N THR A 62 -2.84 -9.95 8.53
CA THR A 62 -1.48 -10.16 8.02
C THR A 62 -0.61 -8.93 8.22
N ALA A 63 -1.17 -7.72 8.08
CA ALA A 63 -0.46 -6.48 8.38
C ALA A 63 -0.05 -6.38 9.85
N GLU A 64 -0.94 -6.73 10.79
CA GLU A 64 -0.64 -6.76 12.22
C GLU A 64 0.44 -7.79 12.55
N ARG A 65 0.40 -8.98 11.93
CA ARG A 65 1.40 -10.03 12.08
C ARG A 65 2.77 -9.60 11.60
N LEU A 66 2.88 -8.99 10.42
CA LEU A 66 4.14 -8.55 9.84
C LEU A 66 4.67 -7.29 10.52
N GLY A 67 3.78 -6.38 10.91
CA GLY A 67 4.13 -5.08 11.47
C GLY A 67 4.79 -4.15 10.46
N TRP A 68 5.32 -3.06 10.95
CA TRP A 68 5.99 -2.03 10.14
C TRP A 68 7.50 -2.24 9.99
N GLU A 69 8.09 -3.04 10.86
CA GLU A 69 9.54 -3.22 10.95
C GLU A 69 9.95 -4.66 10.71
N PRO A 70 11.11 -4.88 10.07
CA PRO A 70 11.67 -6.20 9.89
C PRO A 70 11.86 -6.91 11.24
N LYS A 71 11.55 -8.21 11.27
CA LYS A 71 11.76 -9.05 12.46
C LYS A 71 13.01 -9.90 12.29
N PRO A 72 13.74 -10.22 13.39
CA PRO A 72 14.87 -11.14 13.32
C PRO A 72 14.48 -12.48 12.67
N GLY A 73 15.25 -12.94 11.70
CA GLY A 73 14.99 -14.19 10.97
C GLY A 73 13.86 -14.12 9.93
N GLU A 74 13.36 -12.94 9.63
CA GLU A 74 12.32 -12.73 8.60
C GLU A 74 12.82 -13.10 7.20
N SER A 75 11.96 -13.71 6.41
CA SER A 75 12.26 -14.02 5.01
C SER A 75 12.15 -12.77 4.12
N HIS A 76 12.84 -12.80 2.97
CA HIS A 76 12.71 -11.76 1.96
C HIS A 76 11.26 -11.62 1.46
N LEU A 77 10.51 -12.72 1.38
CA LEU A 77 9.11 -12.72 0.99
C LEU A 77 8.21 -12.01 2.01
N ASP A 78 8.50 -12.16 3.31
CA ASP A 78 7.77 -11.42 4.35
C ASP A 78 8.00 -9.90 4.24
N ALA A 79 9.24 -9.48 3.94
CA ALA A 79 9.56 -8.07 3.72
C ALA A 79 8.81 -7.50 2.50
N MET A 80 8.78 -8.24 1.39
CA MET A 80 8.00 -7.86 0.20
C MET A 80 6.50 -7.79 0.51
N LEU A 81 5.98 -8.81 1.19
CA LEU A 81 4.57 -8.87 1.56
C LEU A 81 4.17 -7.72 2.48
N ARG A 82 5.02 -7.35 3.44
CA ARG A 82 4.80 -6.17 4.28
C ARG A 82 4.56 -4.92 3.44
N GLY A 83 5.42 -4.64 2.48
CA GLY A 83 5.29 -3.49 1.58
C GLY A 83 3.99 -3.51 0.78
N GLU A 84 3.62 -4.67 0.22
CA GLU A 84 2.38 -4.82 -0.56
C GLU A 84 1.13 -4.67 0.31
N ILE A 85 1.07 -5.32 1.47
CA ILE A 85 -0.07 -5.27 2.39
C ILE A 85 -0.30 -3.86 2.93
N LEU A 86 0.77 -3.20 3.42
CA LEU A 86 0.66 -1.84 3.92
C LEU A 86 0.26 -0.85 2.83
N THR A 87 0.76 -1.05 1.60
CA THR A 87 0.34 -0.26 0.43
C THR A 87 -1.15 -0.46 0.13
N ALA A 88 -1.63 -1.70 0.18
CA ALA A 88 -3.03 -2.01 -0.04
C ALA A 88 -3.94 -1.38 1.01
N LEU A 89 -3.59 -1.52 2.30
CA LEU A 89 -4.34 -0.90 3.39
C LEU A 89 -4.38 0.62 3.29
N ALA A 90 -3.25 1.27 2.96
CA ALA A 90 -3.21 2.70 2.70
C ALA A 90 -4.14 3.09 1.54
N GLN A 91 -4.13 2.31 0.45
CA GLN A 91 -4.96 2.58 -0.73
C GLN A 91 -6.45 2.36 -0.49
N PHE A 92 -6.82 1.44 0.41
CA PHE A 92 -8.22 1.24 0.82
C PHE A 92 -8.66 2.22 1.92
N GLY A 93 -7.76 3.03 2.47
CA GLY A 93 -8.09 4.07 3.44
C GLY A 93 -8.16 3.57 4.87
N HIS A 94 -7.35 2.58 5.25
CA HIS A 94 -7.26 2.11 6.64
C HIS A 94 -6.62 3.18 7.53
N ASP A 95 -7.40 3.78 8.43
CA ASP A 95 -7.00 4.97 9.19
C ASP A 95 -5.69 4.80 9.97
N LEU A 96 -5.53 3.71 10.70
CA LEU A 96 -4.30 3.44 11.47
C LEU A 96 -3.07 3.31 10.55
N THR A 97 -3.23 2.71 9.38
CA THR A 97 -2.15 2.62 8.39
C THR A 97 -1.81 3.99 7.82
N LEU A 98 -2.82 4.82 7.51
CA LEU A 98 -2.61 6.17 7.01
C LEU A 98 -1.88 7.04 8.04
N GLU A 99 -2.29 6.98 9.30
CA GLU A 99 -1.68 7.73 10.39
C GLU A 99 -0.21 7.34 10.60
N GLU A 100 0.09 6.05 10.77
CA GLU A 100 1.47 5.58 10.97
C GLU A 100 2.35 5.84 9.74
N ALA A 101 1.83 5.64 8.53
CA ALA A 101 2.55 5.92 7.29
C ALA A 101 2.93 7.39 7.17
N ASN A 102 2.01 8.32 7.52
CA ASN A 102 2.29 9.74 7.50
C ASN A 102 3.34 10.14 8.52
N LYS A 103 3.27 9.61 9.74
CA LYS A 103 4.29 9.82 10.77
C LYS A 103 5.68 9.39 10.26
N ARG A 104 5.79 8.20 9.68
CA ARG A 104 7.05 7.68 9.11
C ARG A 104 7.53 8.51 7.93
N PHE A 105 6.62 9.03 7.12
CA PHE A 105 6.98 9.96 6.05
C PHE A 105 7.55 11.27 6.57
N GLN A 106 7.02 11.84 7.66
CA GLN A 106 7.59 13.03 8.29
C GLN A 106 9.00 12.77 8.81
N GLU A 107 9.26 11.63 9.44
CA GLU A 107 10.61 11.23 9.86
C GLU A 107 11.55 11.09 8.65
N PHE A 108 11.06 10.53 7.53
CA PHE A 108 11.82 10.43 6.29
C PHE A 108 12.11 11.79 5.65
N LEU A 109 11.26 12.80 5.82
CA LEU A 109 11.54 14.17 5.37
C LEU A 109 12.67 14.81 6.20
N ASN A 110 12.74 14.50 7.49
CA ASN A 110 13.76 15.00 8.41
C ASN A 110 15.11 14.28 8.20
N ASP A 111 15.07 12.96 8.06
CA ASP A 111 16.25 12.11 7.81
C ASP A 111 15.97 11.08 6.73
N ARG A 112 16.61 11.23 5.56
CA ARG A 112 16.46 10.33 4.41
C ARG A 112 16.98 8.92 4.67
N ASN A 113 17.79 8.72 5.70
CA ASN A 113 18.38 7.43 6.08
C ASN A 113 17.65 6.79 7.26
N THR A 114 16.56 7.37 7.71
CA THR A 114 15.81 6.84 8.86
C THR A 114 15.41 5.37 8.64
N PRO A 115 15.63 4.48 9.61
CA PRO A 115 15.17 3.09 9.53
C PRO A 115 13.65 2.98 9.61
N LEU A 116 12.95 4.02 10.11
CA LEU A 116 11.50 4.05 10.24
C LEU A 116 10.78 4.08 8.89
N CYS A 117 11.46 4.44 7.80
CA CYS A 117 10.92 4.42 6.44
C CYS A 117 11.85 3.63 5.51
N SER A 118 12.01 2.34 5.80
CA SER A 118 12.82 1.43 4.97
C SER A 118 12.33 1.39 3.52
N PRO A 119 13.18 1.01 2.54
CA PRO A 119 12.78 0.91 1.14
C PRO A 119 11.53 0.10 0.90
N ASP A 120 11.32 -0.97 1.66
CA ASP A 120 10.18 -1.90 1.50
C ASP A 120 8.82 -1.23 1.76
N ILE A 121 8.78 -0.27 2.69
CA ILE A 121 7.53 0.41 3.08
C ILE A 121 7.37 1.82 2.48
N ARG A 122 8.36 2.33 1.76
CA ARG A 122 8.29 3.69 1.15
C ARG A 122 7.07 3.88 0.27
N LYS A 123 6.75 2.87 -0.53
CA LYS A 123 5.56 2.93 -1.39
C LYS A 123 4.28 3.11 -0.58
N ALA A 124 4.14 2.39 0.53
CA ALA A 124 3.00 2.52 1.43
C ALA A 124 2.88 3.94 2.01
N THR A 125 4.02 4.53 2.45
CA THR A 125 4.04 5.91 2.97
C THR A 125 3.68 6.93 1.91
N TYR A 126 4.17 6.79 0.68
CA TYR A 126 3.86 7.69 -0.42
C TYR A 126 2.38 7.61 -0.83
N VAL A 127 1.82 6.40 -0.89
CA VAL A 127 0.39 6.20 -1.16
C VAL A 127 -0.46 6.83 -0.07
N ALA A 128 -0.11 6.65 1.21
CA ALA A 128 -0.84 7.23 2.33
C ALA A 128 -0.85 8.77 2.28
N VAL A 129 0.30 9.38 2.03
CA VAL A 129 0.43 10.84 1.87
C VAL A 129 -0.45 11.35 0.73
N MET A 130 -0.48 10.64 -0.41
CA MET A 130 -1.31 11.01 -1.56
C MET A 130 -2.80 10.80 -1.30
N GLN A 131 -3.20 9.80 -0.51
CA GLN A 131 -4.61 9.61 -0.12
C GLN A 131 -5.15 10.77 0.72
N GLN A 132 -4.30 11.43 1.49
CA GLN A 132 -4.68 12.58 2.31
C GLN A 132 -4.53 13.92 1.57
N ALA A 133 -3.87 13.92 0.40
CA ALA A 133 -3.76 15.13 -0.41
C ALA A 133 -5.12 15.50 -1.02
N SER A 134 -5.46 16.78 -0.98
CA SER A 134 -6.67 17.33 -1.57
C SER A 134 -6.38 18.59 -2.39
N LYS A 135 -7.39 19.12 -3.07
CA LYS A 135 -7.26 20.40 -3.77
C LYS A 135 -6.95 21.57 -2.84
N THR A 136 -7.39 21.47 -1.59
CA THR A 136 -7.22 22.50 -0.55
C THR A 136 -5.98 22.28 0.31
N ASN A 137 -5.49 21.02 0.40
CA ASN A 137 -4.27 20.69 1.14
C ASN A 137 -3.32 19.88 0.24
N ARG A 138 -2.32 20.56 -0.31
CA ARG A 138 -1.33 19.99 -1.23
C ARG A 138 0.03 19.74 -0.57
N SER A 139 0.18 20.00 0.72
CA SER A 139 1.47 19.93 1.41
C SER A 139 2.16 18.57 1.27
N GLY A 140 1.39 17.47 1.39
CA GLY A 140 1.89 16.12 1.19
C GLY A 140 2.39 15.88 -0.23
N TYR A 141 1.63 16.29 -1.23
CA TYR A 141 2.02 16.21 -2.64
C TYR A 141 3.32 16.99 -2.93
N GLU A 142 3.42 18.22 -2.43
CA GLU A 142 4.60 19.07 -2.63
C GLU A 142 5.84 18.47 -1.97
N SER A 143 5.68 17.88 -0.78
CA SER A 143 6.76 17.17 -0.09
C SER A 143 7.23 15.94 -0.87
N LEU A 144 6.31 15.15 -1.43
CA LEU A 144 6.65 14.01 -2.30
C LEU A 144 7.35 14.46 -3.59
N LEU A 145 6.87 15.53 -4.21
CA LEU A 145 7.49 16.09 -5.41
C LEU A 145 8.92 16.56 -5.14
N LYS A 146 9.17 17.15 -3.96
CA LYS A 146 10.52 17.52 -3.52
C LYS A 146 11.41 16.29 -3.37
N VAL A 147 10.93 15.24 -2.69
CA VAL A 147 11.66 13.96 -2.54
C VAL A 147 12.01 13.38 -3.90
N TYR A 148 11.07 13.34 -4.84
CA TYR A 148 11.29 12.83 -6.19
C TYR A 148 12.41 13.61 -6.92
N ARG A 149 12.33 14.93 -6.91
CA ARG A 149 13.34 15.79 -7.56
C ARG A 149 14.73 15.63 -6.95
N GLU A 150 14.83 15.51 -5.62
CA GLU A 150 16.09 15.27 -4.93
C GLU A 150 16.71 13.92 -5.30
N THR A 151 15.89 12.89 -5.50
CA THR A 151 16.35 11.55 -5.91
C THR A 151 16.83 11.54 -7.36
N ASP A 152 16.07 12.13 -8.27
CA ASP A 152 16.41 12.25 -9.69
C ASP A 152 17.73 13.04 -9.91
N LEU A 153 17.93 14.12 -9.17
CA LEU A 153 19.19 14.87 -9.19
C LEU A 153 20.38 14.04 -8.70
N ARG A 154 20.21 13.16 -7.71
CA ARG A 154 21.28 12.28 -7.22
C ARG A 154 21.65 11.20 -8.23
N GLU A 155 20.69 10.59 -8.88
CA GLU A 155 20.92 9.58 -9.92
C GLU A 155 21.64 10.17 -11.12
N ASN A 156 21.27 11.38 -11.56
CA ASN A 156 21.93 12.08 -12.65
C ASN A 156 23.38 12.53 -12.32
N THR A 157 23.66 12.87 -11.05
CA THR A 157 25.02 13.19 -10.63
C THR A 157 25.95 11.98 -10.55
N HIS A 158 25.42 10.79 -10.25
CA HIS A 158 26.21 9.55 -10.28
C HIS A 158 26.48 9.04 -11.69
N SER A 159 25.58 9.28 -12.63
CA SER A 159 25.76 8.94 -14.05
C SER A 159 26.75 9.89 -14.78
N GLY A 160 26.98 11.09 -14.24
CA GLY A 160 27.89 12.08 -14.80
C GLY A 160 29.36 11.91 -14.39
N LEU A 161 29.70 10.93 -13.54
CA LEU A 161 31.09 10.68 -13.08
C LEU A 161 31.78 9.52 -13.82
N LEU A 162 31.23 9.04 -14.92
CA LEU A 162 31.81 8.04 -15.81
C LEU A 162 31.95 8.61 -17.25
N VAL A 163 32.62 9.78 -17.36
CA VAL A 163 33.16 10.27 -18.64
C VAL A 163 34.61 10.63 -18.42
#